data_eb93d74fffa26419729981edd4fc415f
#
_entry.id   eb93d74fffa26419729981edd4fc415f
#
_cell.length_a   1.000
_cell.length_b   1.000
_cell.length_c   1.000
_cell.angle_alpha   90.00
_cell.angle_beta   90.00
_cell.angle_gamma   90.00
#
_symmetry.space_group_name_H-M   'P 1'
#
loop_
_entity.id
_entity.type
_entity.pdbx_description
1 polymer ?
#
loop_
_entity_poly.entity_id
_entity_poly.type
_entity_poly.pdbx_seq_one_letter_code
_entity_poly.pdbx_strand_id
1 'polypeptide(L)'
;VPPTEKRGRVHTSTVTVAVLPLASATAASWDKIQDADITTEWFSGTGKGGQHRNKHQNSCRLRHEPTGIVVTAQCRKRSQSYAEAHTELERRVREQLDTQSQSERSALRSSQVGSGMRADKIRTYRFQDDQIKDHQTGRTAKCSQVMRGRFDLLYKNNSK
;
A
#
# COMPACT_ATOMS: atom_id res chain seq x y z
N VAL A 1 27.25 9.20 16.82
CA VAL A 1 28.23 9.59 15.79
C VAL A 1 28.32 8.42 14.84
N PRO A 2 28.15 8.60 13.52
CA PRO A 2 28.31 7.52 12.56
C PRO A 2 29.73 6.94 12.67
N PRO A 3 29.92 5.63 12.51
CA PRO A 3 31.25 5.01 12.58
C PRO A 3 32.22 5.55 11.51
N THR A 4 31.70 6.22 10.50
CA THR A 4 32.48 6.87 9.42
C THR A 4 33.01 8.27 9.78
N GLU A 5 32.56 8.89 10.90
CA GLU A 5 32.96 10.24 11.27
C GLU A 5 34.30 10.24 12.00
N LYS A 6 35.37 10.58 11.27
CA LYS A 6 36.74 10.59 11.77
C LYS A 6 37.13 11.85 12.57
N ARG A 7 36.32 12.93 12.49
CA ARG A 7 36.65 14.23 13.11
C ARG A 7 35.89 14.52 14.41
N GLY A 8 35.15 13.51 14.96
CA GLY A 8 34.38 13.65 16.19
C GLY A 8 33.22 14.63 16.13
N ARG A 9 32.78 15.03 14.92
CA ARG A 9 31.65 15.97 14.76
C ARG A 9 30.36 15.31 15.13
N VAL A 10 29.50 16.05 15.83
CA VAL A 10 28.16 15.58 16.18
C VAL A 10 27.18 16.06 15.13
N HIS A 11 26.57 15.09 14.44
CA HIS A 11 25.52 15.37 13.48
C HIS A 11 24.16 15.12 14.10
N THR A 12 23.21 16.01 13.86
CA THR A 12 21.82 15.83 14.25
C THR A 12 21.04 15.30 13.06
N SER A 13 20.35 14.16 13.25
CA SER A 13 19.48 13.56 12.25
C SER A 13 18.05 13.44 12.80
N THR A 14 17.07 13.51 11.93
CA THR A 14 15.67 13.26 12.25
C THR A 14 15.26 11.91 11.68
N VAL A 15 14.66 11.08 12.51
CA VAL A 15 14.10 9.78 12.11
C VAL A 15 12.59 9.84 12.33
N THR A 16 11.84 9.48 11.30
CA THR A 16 10.39 9.35 11.37
C THR A 16 10.02 7.89 11.54
N VAL A 17 9.03 7.62 12.39
CA VAL A 17 8.54 6.27 12.66
C VAL A 17 7.05 6.22 12.39
N ALA A 18 6.63 5.25 11.57
CA ALA A 18 5.22 4.92 11.37
C ALA A 18 4.96 3.50 11.83
N VAL A 19 3.92 3.29 12.62
CA VAL A 19 3.47 1.98 13.08
C VAL A 19 2.26 1.59 12.24
N LEU A 20 2.44 0.63 11.36
CA LEU A 20 1.38 0.13 10.50
C LEU A 20 0.93 -1.25 11.00
N PRO A 21 -0.37 -1.56 10.92
CA PRO A 21 -0.82 -2.91 11.19
C PRO A 21 -0.11 -3.88 10.23
N LEU A 22 0.37 -4.99 10.76
CA LEU A 22 0.82 -6.09 9.92
C LEU A 22 -0.38 -6.47 9.06
N ALA A 23 -0.21 -6.45 7.73
CA ALA A 23 -1.24 -6.97 6.85
C ALA A 23 -1.51 -8.41 7.30
N SER A 24 -2.65 -8.64 7.96
CA SER A 24 -3.05 -9.99 8.27
C SER A 24 -3.10 -10.73 6.92
N ALA A 25 -2.73 -12.00 6.94
CA ALA A 25 -2.82 -12.86 5.75
C ALA A 25 -4.27 -12.96 5.20
N THR A 26 -5.23 -12.38 5.91
CA THR A 26 -6.61 -12.10 5.50
C THR A 26 -6.72 -10.84 4.62
N ALA A 27 -5.63 -10.13 4.32
CA ALA A 27 -5.64 -9.12 3.27
C ALA A 27 -5.94 -9.85 1.96
N ALA A 28 -7.24 -9.91 1.70
CA ALA A 28 -7.86 -10.43 0.50
C ALA A 28 -7.06 -11.62 -0.06
N SER A 29 -7.28 -12.84 0.49
CA SER A 29 -7.14 -14.01 -0.35
C SER A 29 -7.98 -13.65 -1.58
N TRP A 30 -7.31 -13.39 -2.67
CA TRP A 30 -7.95 -13.18 -3.96
C TRP A 30 -8.72 -14.44 -4.27
N ASP A 31 -9.92 -14.54 -3.77
CA ASP A 31 -10.88 -15.44 -4.32
C ASP A 31 -11.04 -15.01 -5.78
N LYS A 32 -10.87 -15.97 -6.67
CA LYS A 32 -11.06 -15.78 -8.11
C LYS A 32 -12.32 -14.93 -8.30
N ILE A 33 -12.27 -14.01 -9.25
CA ILE A 33 -13.45 -13.24 -9.66
C ILE A 33 -14.58 -14.23 -9.84
N GLN A 34 -15.70 -14.02 -9.16
CA GLN A 34 -16.85 -14.89 -9.29
C GLN A 34 -17.52 -14.59 -10.64
N ASP A 35 -17.83 -15.65 -11.39
CA ASP A 35 -18.53 -15.50 -12.68
C ASP A 35 -19.88 -14.77 -12.54
N ALA A 36 -20.48 -14.83 -11.36
CA ALA A 36 -21.71 -14.09 -11.01
C ALA A 36 -21.55 -12.56 -11.07
N ASP A 37 -20.33 -12.05 -10.84
CA ASP A 37 -20.02 -10.62 -10.84
C ASP A 37 -19.62 -10.10 -12.22
N ILE A 38 -19.63 -10.96 -13.24
CA ILE A 38 -19.23 -10.62 -14.60
C ILE A 38 -20.43 -10.55 -15.54
N THR A 39 -20.69 -9.38 -16.08
CA THR A 39 -21.63 -9.20 -17.20
C THR A 39 -20.89 -9.36 -18.51
N THR A 40 -21.38 -10.27 -19.37
CA THR A 40 -20.79 -10.58 -20.68
C THR A 40 -21.68 -10.07 -21.80
N GLU A 41 -21.11 -9.22 -22.65
CA GLU A 41 -21.75 -8.75 -23.90
C GLU A 41 -20.97 -9.26 -25.11
N TRP A 42 -21.71 -9.76 -26.12
CA TRP A 42 -21.15 -10.22 -27.38
C TRP A 42 -21.42 -9.24 -28.49
N PHE A 43 -20.42 -8.95 -29.30
CA PHE A 43 -20.56 -8.03 -30.42
C PHE A 43 -19.72 -8.44 -31.62
N SER A 44 -20.01 -7.86 -32.79
CA SER A 44 -19.23 -8.04 -34.00
C SER A 44 -17.95 -7.23 -33.94
N GLY A 45 -16.85 -7.81 -34.41
CA GLY A 45 -15.57 -7.12 -34.37
C GLY A 45 -15.60 -5.78 -35.12
N THR A 46 -14.94 -4.77 -34.55
CA THR A 46 -14.80 -3.42 -35.11
C THR A 46 -13.42 -3.21 -35.75
N GLY A 47 -13.35 -2.44 -36.85
CA GLY A 47 -12.12 -2.10 -37.54
C GLY A 47 -11.87 -2.91 -38.83
N LYS A 48 -10.68 -2.79 -39.42
CA LYS A 48 -10.31 -3.44 -40.67
C LYS A 48 -10.34 -4.95 -40.52
N GLY A 49 -11.22 -5.64 -41.26
CA GLY A 49 -11.37 -7.10 -41.22
C GLY A 49 -12.29 -7.58 -42.32
N GLY A 50 -12.28 -8.87 -42.58
CA GLY A 50 -13.11 -9.52 -43.60
C GLY A 50 -14.56 -9.75 -43.15
N GLN A 51 -15.40 -10.22 -44.06
CA GLN A 51 -16.83 -10.44 -43.85
C GLN A 51 -17.16 -11.32 -42.62
N HIS A 52 -16.35 -12.32 -42.32
CA HIS A 52 -16.52 -13.18 -41.15
C HIS A 52 -16.48 -12.37 -39.82
N ARG A 53 -15.52 -11.47 -39.66
CA ARG A 53 -15.38 -10.64 -38.46
C ARG A 53 -16.58 -9.71 -38.27
N ASN A 54 -17.07 -9.14 -39.35
CA ASN A 54 -18.15 -8.14 -39.29
C ASN A 54 -19.55 -8.76 -39.10
N LYS A 55 -19.73 -10.03 -39.51
CA LYS A 55 -21.00 -10.74 -39.39
C LYS A 55 -21.15 -11.58 -38.14
N HIS A 56 -20.05 -12.14 -37.61
CA HIS A 56 -20.09 -13.01 -36.44
C HIS A 56 -19.78 -12.27 -35.15
N GLN A 57 -20.61 -12.43 -34.13
CA GLN A 57 -20.42 -11.89 -32.78
C GLN A 57 -19.41 -12.74 -31.99
N ASN A 58 -18.17 -12.71 -32.42
CA ASN A 58 -17.08 -13.45 -31.78
C ASN A 58 -16.25 -12.58 -30.78
N SER A 59 -16.49 -11.28 -30.78
CA SER A 59 -15.86 -10.36 -29.83
C SER A 59 -16.71 -10.26 -28.56
N CYS A 60 -16.06 -10.17 -27.42
CA CYS A 60 -16.74 -10.02 -26.14
C CYS A 60 -16.30 -8.76 -25.39
N ARG A 61 -17.21 -8.25 -24.59
CA ARG A 61 -16.98 -7.24 -23.58
C ARG A 61 -17.37 -7.84 -22.24
N LEU A 62 -16.43 -7.86 -21.32
CA LEU A 62 -16.66 -8.28 -19.95
C LEU A 62 -16.67 -7.05 -19.04
N ARG A 63 -17.64 -6.97 -18.18
CA ARG A 63 -17.75 -5.94 -17.16
C ARG A 63 -17.81 -6.60 -15.80
N HIS A 64 -16.92 -6.19 -14.90
CA HIS A 64 -16.96 -6.59 -13.51
C HIS A 64 -17.81 -5.58 -12.72
N GLU A 65 -18.97 -6.00 -12.26
CA GLU A 65 -19.95 -5.09 -11.64
C GLU A 65 -19.43 -4.40 -10.36
N PRO A 66 -18.71 -5.09 -9.42
CA PRO A 66 -18.28 -4.44 -8.19
C PRO A 66 -17.23 -3.33 -8.42
N THR A 67 -16.33 -3.49 -9.41
CA THR A 67 -15.27 -2.50 -9.69
C THR A 67 -15.58 -1.59 -10.86
N GLY A 68 -16.57 -1.92 -11.67
CA GLY A 68 -16.92 -1.20 -12.89
C GLY A 68 -15.90 -1.32 -14.03
N ILE A 69 -14.88 -2.19 -13.88
CA ILE A 69 -13.87 -2.40 -14.92
C ILE A 69 -14.49 -3.08 -16.11
N VAL A 70 -14.20 -2.54 -17.30
CA VAL A 70 -14.65 -3.09 -18.58
C VAL A 70 -13.44 -3.49 -19.43
N VAL A 71 -13.48 -4.70 -19.97
CA VAL A 71 -12.46 -5.24 -20.86
C VAL A 71 -13.11 -5.76 -22.12
N THR A 72 -12.46 -5.56 -23.27
CA THR A 72 -12.92 -6.06 -24.56
C THR A 72 -11.84 -6.89 -25.22
N ALA A 73 -12.23 -8.03 -25.79
CA ALA A 73 -11.34 -8.84 -26.62
C ALA A 73 -11.99 -9.20 -27.96
N GLN A 74 -11.19 -9.23 -29.00
CA GLN A 74 -11.65 -9.44 -30.38
C GLN A 74 -10.78 -10.48 -31.09
N CYS A 75 -11.04 -11.74 -30.79
CA CYS A 75 -10.38 -12.87 -31.45
C CYS A 75 -11.23 -13.50 -32.55
N ARG A 76 -10.63 -14.39 -33.32
CA ARG A 76 -11.34 -15.09 -34.38
C ARG A 76 -12.39 -16.08 -33.87
N LYS A 77 -12.13 -16.70 -32.70
CA LYS A 77 -13.02 -17.65 -32.06
C LYS A 77 -13.63 -17.01 -30.79
N ARG A 78 -14.92 -17.25 -30.59
CA ARG A 78 -15.66 -16.75 -29.41
C ARG A 78 -15.04 -17.19 -28.09
N SER A 79 -14.62 -18.46 -27.98
CA SER A 79 -13.96 -18.98 -26.78
C SER A 79 -12.61 -18.30 -26.47
N GLN A 80 -11.84 -17.96 -27.51
CA GLN A 80 -10.58 -17.23 -27.34
C GLN A 80 -10.80 -15.79 -26.87
N SER A 81 -11.81 -15.10 -27.43
CA SER A 81 -12.16 -13.75 -26.99
C SER A 81 -12.57 -13.72 -25.51
N TYR A 82 -13.34 -14.71 -25.07
CA TYR A 82 -13.72 -14.82 -23.66
C TYR A 82 -12.52 -15.07 -22.76
N ALA A 83 -11.67 -16.05 -23.08
CA ALA A 83 -10.51 -16.40 -22.29
C ALA A 83 -9.52 -15.21 -22.15
N GLU A 84 -9.25 -14.50 -23.25
CA GLU A 84 -8.39 -13.34 -23.27
C GLU A 84 -8.98 -12.18 -22.45
N ALA A 85 -10.27 -11.88 -22.64
CA ALA A 85 -10.95 -10.85 -21.88
C ALA A 85 -11.00 -11.16 -20.38
N HIS A 86 -11.22 -12.43 -20.02
CA HIS A 86 -11.26 -12.86 -18.62
C HIS A 86 -9.90 -12.73 -17.94
N THR A 87 -8.83 -13.20 -18.59
CA THR A 87 -7.46 -13.05 -18.08
C THR A 87 -7.08 -11.58 -17.89
N GLU A 88 -7.41 -10.74 -18.84
CA GLU A 88 -7.13 -9.30 -18.74
C GLU A 88 -8.00 -8.62 -17.68
N LEU A 89 -9.25 -9.05 -17.50
CA LEU A 89 -10.13 -8.55 -16.45
C LEU A 89 -9.57 -8.88 -15.06
N GLU A 90 -9.16 -10.13 -14.83
CA GLU A 90 -8.53 -10.55 -13.57
C GLU A 90 -7.28 -9.73 -13.28
N ARG A 91 -6.43 -9.52 -14.28
CA ARG A 91 -5.23 -8.71 -14.14
C ARG A 91 -5.55 -7.28 -13.70
N ARG A 92 -6.51 -6.62 -14.36
CA ARG A 92 -6.89 -5.22 -14.04
C ARG A 92 -7.57 -5.07 -12.69
N VAL A 93 -8.45 -6.00 -12.34
CA VAL A 93 -9.12 -5.98 -11.02
C VAL A 93 -8.08 -6.14 -9.91
N ARG A 94 -7.13 -7.08 -10.05
CA ARG A 94 -6.03 -7.26 -9.10
C ARG A 94 -5.19 -5.99 -8.97
N GLU A 95 -4.77 -5.41 -10.07
CA GLU A 95 -3.96 -4.20 -10.11
C GLU A 95 -4.66 -3.00 -9.42
N GLN A 96 -5.96 -2.84 -9.64
CA GLN A 96 -6.76 -1.81 -8.98
C GLN A 96 -6.79 -1.98 -7.46
N LEU A 97 -7.03 -3.20 -6.97
CA LEU A 97 -7.10 -3.49 -5.54
C LEU A 97 -5.71 -3.38 -4.87
N ASP A 98 -4.65 -3.83 -5.54
CA ASP A 98 -3.28 -3.64 -5.06
C ASP A 98 -2.95 -2.14 -4.95
N THR A 99 -3.31 -1.36 -5.95
CA THR A 99 -3.12 0.10 -5.94
C THR A 99 -3.91 0.76 -4.82
N GLN A 100 -5.15 0.35 -4.61
CA GLN A 100 -5.99 0.88 -3.53
C GLN A 100 -5.40 0.55 -2.16
N SER A 101 -5.04 -0.71 -1.91
CA SER A 101 -4.43 -1.13 -0.66
C SER A 101 -3.10 -0.40 -0.37
N GLN A 102 -2.30 -0.19 -1.41
CA GLN A 102 -1.04 0.53 -1.33
C GLN A 102 -1.26 2.03 -1.04
N SER A 103 -2.28 2.64 -1.65
CA SER A 103 -2.65 4.03 -1.39
C SER A 103 -3.13 4.25 0.05
N GLU A 104 -3.96 3.35 0.57
CA GLU A 104 -4.43 3.39 1.96
C GLU A 104 -3.27 3.26 2.96
N ARG A 105 -2.36 2.31 2.73
CA ARG A 105 -1.15 2.14 3.57
C ARG A 105 -0.24 3.36 3.50
N SER A 106 -0.11 3.96 2.32
CA SER A 106 0.69 5.16 2.12
C SER A 106 0.07 6.36 2.84
N ALA A 107 -1.25 6.52 2.78
CA ALA A 107 -1.99 7.55 3.49
C ALA A 107 -1.85 7.41 5.02
N LEU A 108 -2.00 6.18 5.55
CA LEU A 108 -1.79 5.90 6.97
C LEU A 108 -0.36 6.21 7.41
N ARG A 109 0.64 5.85 6.60
CA ARG A 109 2.04 6.18 6.87
C ARG A 109 2.25 7.70 6.89
N SER A 110 1.75 8.39 5.87
CA SER A 110 1.89 9.83 5.73
C SER A 110 1.26 10.60 6.90
N SER A 111 0.09 10.16 7.36
CA SER A 111 -0.59 10.79 8.50
C SER A 111 0.20 10.66 9.82
N GLN A 112 0.94 9.55 10.00
CA GLN A 112 1.73 9.32 11.22
C GLN A 112 3.10 10.00 11.17
N VAL A 113 3.71 10.08 9.98
CA VAL A 113 5.05 10.66 9.80
C VAL A 113 5.02 12.18 9.94
N GLY A 114 3.88 12.83 9.64
CA GLY A 114 3.75 14.28 9.67
C GLY A 114 4.70 14.97 8.68
N SER A 115 5.16 16.17 9.02
CA SER A 115 6.05 16.96 8.18
C SER A 115 7.52 16.49 8.20
N GLY A 116 7.91 15.68 9.19
CA GLY A 116 9.31 15.31 9.43
C GLY A 116 10.19 16.48 9.87
N MET A 117 9.62 17.65 10.13
CA MET A 117 10.35 18.82 10.56
C MET A 117 10.83 18.70 12.01
N ARG A 118 11.93 19.41 12.35
CA ARG A 118 12.45 19.46 13.73
C ARG A 118 11.45 20.00 14.76
N ALA A 119 10.49 20.80 14.33
CA ALA A 119 9.46 21.34 15.20
C ALA A 119 8.53 20.27 15.75
N ASP A 120 8.25 19.24 14.96
CA ASP A 120 7.32 18.15 15.27
C ASP A 120 7.96 16.99 16.03
N LYS A 121 9.15 17.23 16.60
CA LYS A 121 9.88 16.19 17.33
C LYS A 121 9.13 15.73 18.57
N ILE A 122 8.93 14.43 18.67
CA ILE A 122 8.36 13.76 19.85
C ILE A 122 9.46 13.53 20.90
N ARG A 123 10.63 13.05 20.46
CA ARG A 123 11.75 12.71 21.35
C ARG A 123 13.07 13.21 20.81
N THR A 124 13.96 13.58 21.74
CA THR A 124 15.36 13.90 21.41
C THR A 124 16.29 12.93 22.14
N TYR A 125 17.11 12.23 21.37
CA TYR A 125 18.12 11.31 21.86
C TYR A 125 19.48 12.00 21.84
N ARG A 126 20.11 12.14 23.00
CA ARG A 126 21.47 12.70 23.17
C ARG A 126 22.38 11.57 23.63
N PHE A 127 23.03 10.90 22.70
CA PHE A 127 23.87 9.75 23.01
C PHE A 127 25.12 10.14 23.80
N GLN A 128 25.65 11.36 23.61
CA GLN A 128 26.80 11.84 24.34
C GLN A 128 26.53 12.03 25.84
N ASP A 129 25.35 12.53 26.16
CA ASP A 129 24.95 12.83 27.52
C ASP A 129 24.17 11.66 28.18
N ASP A 130 24.05 10.52 27.47
CA ASP A 130 23.20 9.38 27.84
C ASP A 130 21.78 9.80 28.25
N GLN A 131 21.19 10.79 27.56
CA GLN A 131 19.91 11.40 27.91
C GLN A 131 18.91 11.32 26.75
N ILE A 132 17.68 10.95 27.09
CA ILE A 132 16.51 11.10 26.22
C ILE A 132 15.54 12.08 26.88
N LYS A 133 14.98 12.99 26.07
CA LYS A 133 13.88 13.84 26.47
C LYS A 133 12.67 13.58 25.59
N ASP A 134 11.56 13.20 26.19
CA ASP A 134 10.26 13.13 25.56
C ASP A 134 9.58 14.50 25.65
N HIS A 135 9.20 15.09 24.51
CA HIS A 135 8.64 16.43 24.45
C HIS A 135 7.14 16.46 24.71
N GLN A 136 6.44 15.32 24.59
CA GLN A 136 5.01 15.22 24.89
C GLN A 136 4.76 15.06 26.39
N THR A 137 5.54 14.20 27.06
CA THR A 137 5.39 13.93 28.49
C THR A 137 6.26 14.84 29.36
N GLY A 138 7.26 15.52 28.77
CA GLY A 138 8.26 16.35 29.47
C GLY A 138 9.31 15.53 30.25
N ARG A 139 9.25 14.19 30.20
CA ARG A 139 10.13 13.32 30.98
C ARG A 139 11.50 13.15 30.33
N THR A 140 12.47 12.87 31.20
CA THR A 140 13.83 12.52 30.78
C THR A 140 14.20 11.16 31.34
N ALA A 141 14.97 10.39 30.58
CA ALA A 141 15.47 9.08 30.98
C ALA A 141 16.89 8.84 30.41
N LYS A 142 17.59 7.81 30.90
CA LYS A 142 18.88 7.42 30.35
C LYS A 142 18.69 6.71 28.98
N CYS A 143 19.45 7.16 27.99
CA CYS A 143 19.41 6.59 26.64
C CYS A 143 19.73 5.09 26.66
N SER A 144 20.74 4.69 27.43
CA SER A 144 21.17 3.30 27.59
C SER A 144 20.07 2.39 28.12
N GLN A 145 19.18 2.88 29.00
CA GLN A 145 18.06 2.10 29.55
C GLN A 145 16.91 1.96 28.52
N VAL A 146 16.56 3.07 27.89
CA VAL A 146 15.46 3.08 26.90
C VAL A 146 15.83 2.24 25.68
N MET A 147 17.07 2.28 25.23
CA MET A 147 17.56 1.44 24.12
C MET A 147 17.54 -0.06 24.42
N ARG A 148 17.51 -0.44 25.71
CA ARG A 148 17.28 -1.83 26.16
C ARG A 148 15.80 -2.19 26.28
N GLY A 149 14.89 -1.33 25.80
CA GLY A 149 13.44 -1.57 25.77
C GLY A 149 12.65 -1.00 26.94
N ARG A 150 13.29 -0.26 27.88
CA ARG A 150 12.59 0.32 29.03
C ARG A 150 11.92 1.66 28.66
N PHE A 151 10.96 1.61 27.77
CA PHE A 151 10.17 2.78 27.37
C PHE A 151 9.17 3.24 28.45
N ASP A 152 8.86 2.38 29.41
CA ASP A 152 8.04 2.70 30.59
C ASP A 152 8.50 3.96 31.31
N LEU A 153 9.81 4.23 31.33
CA LEU A 153 10.40 5.40 31.96
C LEU A 153 9.96 6.73 31.32
N LEU A 154 9.53 6.71 30.07
CA LEU A 154 9.11 7.88 29.31
C LEU A 154 7.59 8.10 29.32
N TYR A 155 6.81 7.08 29.71
CA TYR A 155 5.35 7.19 29.79
C TYR A 155 4.91 7.57 31.20
N LYS A 156 3.83 8.32 31.30
CA LYS A 156 3.14 8.50 32.59
C LYS A 156 2.53 7.16 32.98
N ASN A 157 2.88 6.64 34.14
CA ASN A 157 2.07 5.59 34.74
C ASN A 157 0.70 6.21 35.06
N ASN A 158 -0.30 5.93 34.26
CA ASN A 158 -1.70 6.07 34.66
C ASN A 158 -2.04 4.89 35.57
N SER A 159 -1.35 4.80 36.72
CA SER A 159 -1.83 3.98 37.84
C SER A 159 -2.86 4.84 38.57
N LYS A 160 -4.12 4.68 38.21
CA LYS A 160 -5.27 4.87 39.10
C LYS A 160 -6.08 3.60 39.03
#